data_03495a0c9a280a54a58578a1fab477e5
#
_entry.id   03495a0c9a280a54a58578a1fab477e5
#
_cell.length_a   1.000
_cell.length_b   1.000
_cell.length_c   1.000
_cell.angle_alpha   90.00
_cell.angle_beta   90.00
_cell.angle_gamma   90.00
#
_symmetry.space_group_name_H-M   'P 1'
#
loop_
_entity.id
_entity.type
_entity.pdbx_description
1 polymer ?
#
loop_
_entity_poly.entity_id
_entity_poly.type
_entity_poly.pdbx_seq_one_letter_code
_entity_poly.pdbx_strand_id
1 'polypeptide(L)'
;DQIIIRLFAGLNLGLLLAVAAIGISLIFGTTGLNNFAHGEMVTFGALFTWLFHVELKLPLLVAAAITIVLSAGFGWLQDSALWKPLRKRRLGLNQIMIVSIGLSIILRQLFILFFEGDTKVLSSEYELVVLGPINTTSSSLVSMGLSIVALAFVAWFLTRTRIGKATRAVSDNAALAASTGIDVERI
;
A
#
# COMPACT_ATOMS: atom_id res chain seq x y z
N ASP A 1 -22.18 12.81 22.31
CA ASP A 1 -21.81 13.20 20.93
C ASP A 1 -20.31 13.09 20.65
N GLN A 2 -19.42 13.48 21.57
CA GLN A 2 -17.96 13.36 21.35
C GLN A 2 -17.47 11.92 21.18
N ILE A 3 -18.09 10.94 21.81
CA ILE A 3 -17.73 9.53 21.67
C ILE A 3 -17.99 9.07 20.23
N ILE A 4 -19.12 9.45 19.64
CA ILE A 4 -19.50 9.07 18.27
C ILE A 4 -18.50 9.66 17.26
N ILE A 5 -18.14 10.94 17.44
CA ILE A 5 -17.14 11.61 16.58
C ILE A 5 -15.78 10.91 16.65
N ARG A 6 -15.33 10.55 17.86
CA ARG A 6 -14.05 9.83 18.05
C ARG A 6 -14.09 8.41 17.48
N LEU A 7 -15.21 7.70 17.62
CA LEU A 7 -15.38 6.36 17.02
C LEU A 7 -15.34 6.45 15.48
N PHE A 8 -15.98 7.45 14.89
CA PHE A 8 -15.96 7.66 13.45
C PHE A 8 -14.55 7.98 12.94
N ALA A 9 -13.84 8.88 13.61
CA ALA A 9 -12.45 9.20 13.27
C ALA A 9 -11.52 7.98 13.43
N GLY A 10 -11.72 7.20 14.49
CA GLY A 10 -11.00 5.95 14.73
C GLY A 10 -11.28 4.89 13.66
N LEU A 11 -12.53 4.78 13.20
CA LEU A 11 -12.91 3.88 12.11
C LEU A 11 -12.25 4.28 10.79
N ASN A 12 -12.24 5.57 10.46
CA ASN A 12 -11.56 6.07 9.26
C ASN A 12 -10.06 5.74 9.28
N LEU A 13 -9.38 6.06 10.38
CA LEU A 13 -7.97 5.73 10.56
C LEU A 13 -7.74 4.21 10.50
N GLY A 14 -8.59 3.43 11.16
CA GLY A 14 -8.52 1.96 11.16
C GLY A 14 -8.65 1.36 9.77
N LEU A 15 -9.54 1.88 8.93
CA LEU A 15 -9.71 1.44 7.54
C LEU A 15 -8.46 1.76 6.70
N LEU A 16 -7.88 2.95 6.83
CA LEU A 16 -6.64 3.32 6.14
C LEU A 16 -5.48 2.42 6.55
N LEU A 17 -5.33 2.17 7.85
CA LEU A 17 -4.31 1.27 8.38
C LEU A 17 -4.53 -0.18 7.92
N ALA A 18 -5.78 -0.64 7.80
CA ALA A 18 -6.10 -1.97 7.32
C ALA A 18 -5.69 -2.17 5.85
N VAL A 19 -5.89 -1.15 5.00
CA VAL A 19 -5.41 -1.20 3.59
C VAL A 19 -3.89 -1.30 3.53
N ALA A 20 -3.17 -0.51 4.33
CA ALA A 20 -1.71 -0.59 4.40
C ALA A 20 -1.24 -1.95 4.95
N ALA A 21 -1.88 -2.44 6.01
CA ALA A 21 -1.55 -3.71 6.66
C ALA A 21 -1.76 -4.92 5.74
N ILE A 22 -2.79 -4.91 4.91
CA ILE A 22 -3.04 -6.00 3.96
C ILE A 22 -1.92 -6.09 2.92
N GLY A 23 -1.36 -4.95 2.49
CA GLY A 23 -0.19 -4.92 1.60
C GLY A 23 1.03 -5.59 2.22
N ILE A 24 1.35 -5.25 3.47
CA ILE A 24 2.45 -5.90 4.22
C ILE A 24 2.18 -7.38 4.38
N SER A 25 0.96 -7.76 4.75
CA SER A 25 0.57 -9.16 4.98
C SER A 25 0.71 -10.01 3.72
N LEU A 26 0.35 -9.48 2.55
CA LEU A 26 0.50 -10.18 1.27
C LEU A 26 1.97 -10.40 0.91
N ILE A 27 2.80 -9.38 1.07
CA ILE A 27 4.25 -9.50 0.80
C ILE A 27 4.88 -10.49 1.77
N PHE A 28 4.62 -10.35 3.06
CA PHE A 28 5.17 -11.25 4.08
C PHE A 28 4.68 -12.68 3.90
N GLY A 29 3.39 -12.88 3.64
CA GLY A 29 2.80 -14.21 3.46
C GLY A 29 3.40 -14.99 2.29
N THR A 30 3.72 -14.32 1.18
CA THR A 30 4.25 -14.97 -0.02
C THR A 30 5.78 -15.10 0.00
N THR A 31 6.47 -14.12 0.56
CA THR A 31 7.95 -14.05 0.50
C THR A 31 8.63 -14.38 1.83
N GLY A 32 7.91 -14.35 2.95
CA GLY A 32 8.48 -14.45 4.29
C GLY A 32 9.34 -13.23 4.70
N LEU A 33 9.33 -12.15 3.89
CA LEU A 33 10.19 -11.00 4.08
C LEU A 33 9.45 -9.84 4.78
N ASN A 34 9.98 -9.37 5.89
CA ASN A 34 9.58 -8.10 6.48
C ASN A 34 10.25 -6.95 5.72
N ASN A 35 9.47 -6.24 4.92
CA ASN A 35 9.95 -5.06 4.20
C ASN A 35 9.70 -3.79 5.03
N PHE A 36 10.73 -3.28 5.70
CA PHE A 36 10.64 -2.04 6.47
C PHE A 36 10.47 -0.79 5.59
N ALA A 37 10.76 -0.89 4.29
CA ALA A 37 10.51 0.19 3.33
C ALA A 37 9.04 0.26 2.86
N HIS A 38 8.13 -0.54 3.43
CA HIS A 38 6.72 -0.52 3.02
C HIS A 38 6.06 0.86 3.29
N GLY A 39 6.39 1.52 4.39
CA GLY A 39 5.93 2.88 4.68
C GLY A 39 6.29 3.87 3.58
N GLU A 40 7.50 3.74 3.02
CA GLU A 40 7.95 4.60 1.93
C GLU A 40 7.22 4.31 0.61
N MET A 41 6.74 3.08 0.40
CA MET A 41 5.88 2.76 -0.74
C MET A 41 4.50 3.42 -0.61
N VAL A 42 3.94 3.47 0.61
CA VAL A 42 2.71 4.23 0.88
C VAL A 42 2.94 5.72 0.64
N THR A 43 4.06 6.26 1.13
CA THR A 43 4.46 7.66 0.89
C THR A 43 4.63 7.96 -0.59
N PHE A 44 5.23 7.05 -1.37
CA PHE A 44 5.32 7.15 -2.83
C PHE A 44 3.93 7.35 -3.46
N GLY A 45 2.96 6.50 -3.09
CA GLY A 45 1.60 6.63 -3.57
C GLY A 45 0.96 7.98 -3.23
N ALA A 46 1.15 8.46 -2.00
CA ALA A 46 0.61 9.74 -1.56
C ALA A 46 1.24 10.92 -2.33
N LEU A 47 2.58 10.95 -2.45
CA LEU A 47 3.32 12.02 -3.13
C LEU A 47 3.00 12.09 -4.62
N PHE A 48 2.93 10.95 -5.32
CA PHE A 48 2.60 10.95 -6.74
C PHE A 48 1.14 11.29 -7.01
N THR A 49 0.21 10.88 -6.13
CA THR A 49 -1.19 11.33 -6.23
C THR A 49 -1.28 12.84 -6.06
N TRP A 50 -0.58 13.39 -5.07
CA TRP A 50 -0.48 14.83 -4.86
C TRP A 50 0.11 15.54 -6.09
N LEU A 51 1.22 15.05 -6.63
CA LEU A 51 1.87 15.61 -7.82
C LEU A 51 0.91 15.67 -9.01
N PHE A 52 0.22 14.58 -9.30
CA PHE A 52 -0.70 14.54 -10.45
C PHE A 52 -1.96 15.36 -10.22
N HIS A 53 -2.50 15.35 -9.00
CA HIS A 53 -3.76 16.06 -8.72
C HIS A 53 -3.54 17.56 -8.49
N VAL A 54 -2.56 17.94 -7.69
CA VAL A 54 -2.35 19.33 -7.28
C VAL A 54 -1.47 20.09 -8.27
N GLU A 55 -0.30 19.56 -8.61
CA GLU A 55 0.64 20.26 -9.51
C GLU A 55 0.23 20.16 -10.97
N LEU A 56 -0.16 18.96 -11.44
CA LEU A 56 -0.58 18.75 -12.82
C LEU A 56 -2.09 18.98 -13.04
N LYS A 57 -2.83 19.31 -11.99
CA LYS A 57 -4.27 19.64 -12.02
C LYS A 57 -5.15 18.57 -12.68
N LEU A 58 -4.76 17.29 -12.58
CA LEU A 58 -5.55 16.20 -13.09
C LEU A 58 -6.73 15.89 -12.13
N PRO A 59 -7.87 15.41 -12.66
CA PRO A 59 -8.94 14.90 -11.80
C PRO A 59 -8.42 13.83 -10.82
N LEU A 60 -8.87 13.86 -9.56
CA LEU A 60 -8.39 12.99 -8.51
C LEU A 60 -8.44 11.49 -8.88
N LEU A 61 -9.51 11.05 -9.54
CA LEU A 61 -9.64 9.65 -9.97
C LEU A 61 -8.59 9.26 -11.01
N VAL A 62 -8.27 10.17 -11.94
CA VAL A 62 -7.23 9.94 -12.96
C VAL A 62 -5.85 9.92 -12.30
N ALA A 63 -5.57 10.88 -11.41
CA ALA A 63 -4.34 10.93 -10.63
C ALA A 63 -4.14 9.64 -9.83
N ALA A 64 -5.18 9.18 -9.13
CA ALA A 64 -5.14 7.93 -8.37
C ALA A 64 -4.89 6.71 -9.27
N ALA A 65 -5.58 6.59 -10.40
CA ALA A 65 -5.39 5.48 -11.33
C ALA A 65 -3.95 5.43 -11.89
N ILE A 66 -3.40 6.56 -12.30
CA ILE A 66 -2.01 6.66 -12.75
C ILE A 66 -1.05 6.25 -11.63
N THR A 67 -1.27 6.77 -10.42
CA THR A 67 -0.44 6.45 -9.26
C THR A 67 -0.47 4.97 -8.92
N ILE A 68 -1.62 4.30 -9.00
CA ILE A 68 -1.73 2.85 -8.77
C ILE A 68 -0.84 2.08 -9.76
N VAL A 69 -0.89 2.44 -11.05
CA VAL A 69 -0.06 1.80 -12.09
C VAL A 69 1.43 2.05 -11.83
N LEU A 70 1.80 3.28 -11.50
CA LEU A 70 3.19 3.63 -11.18
C LEU A 70 3.69 2.93 -9.91
N SER A 71 2.86 2.84 -8.87
CA SER A 71 3.19 2.13 -7.62
C SER A 71 3.36 0.63 -7.86
N ALA A 72 2.53 0.03 -8.70
CA ALA A 72 2.69 -1.36 -9.10
C ALA A 72 4.00 -1.58 -9.87
N GLY A 73 4.33 -0.69 -10.81
CA GLY A 73 5.61 -0.70 -11.53
C GLY A 73 6.82 -0.50 -10.60
N PHE A 74 6.70 0.40 -9.63
CA PHE A 74 7.75 0.64 -8.64
C PHE A 74 7.96 -0.57 -7.72
N GLY A 75 6.88 -1.22 -7.28
CA GLY A 75 6.97 -2.46 -6.51
C GLY A 75 7.60 -3.60 -7.31
N TRP A 76 7.22 -3.76 -8.58
CA TRP A 76 7.83 -4.73 -9.47
C TRP A 76 9.31 -4.45 -9.71
N LEU A 77 9.68 -3.18 -9.90
CA LEU A 77 11.07 -2.76 -10.05
C LEU A 77 11.91 -3.08 -8.80
N GLN A 78 11.37 -2.79 -7.61
CA GLN A 78 12.03 -3.15 -6.35
C GLN A 78 12.22 -4.66 -6.23
N ASP A 79 11.20 -5.46 -6.55
CA ASP A 79 11.32 -6.90 -6.48
C ASP A 79 12.38 -7.42 -7.46
N SER A 80 12.34 -7.00 -8.71
CA SER A 80 13.24 -7.48 -9.75
C SER A 80 14.68 -7.01 -9.56
N ALA A 81 14.90 -5.76 -9.13
CA ALA A 81 16.23 -5.17 -8.99
C ALA A 81 16.89 -5.48 -7.65
N LEU A 82 16.12 -5.63 -6.57
CA LEU A 82 16.66 -5.76 -5.23
C LEU A 82 16.31 -7.12 -4.60
N TRP A 83 15.01 -7.44 -4.45
CA TRP A 83 14.61 -8.59 -3.66
C TRP A 83 14.92 -9.94 -4.33
N LYS A 84 14.65 -10.08 -5.64
CA LYS A 84 14.98 -11.30 -6.39
C LYS A 84 16.47 -11.65 -6.37
N PRO A 85 17.42 -10.73 -6.66
CA PRO A 85 18.85 -11.02 -6.54
C PRO A 85 19.28 -11.42 -5.13
N LEU A 86 18.73 -10.77 -4.10
CA LEU A 86 19.05 -11.10 -2.71
C LEU A 86 18.54 -12.47 -2.31
N ARG A 87 17.32 -12.85 -2.71
CA ARG A 87 16.77 -14.20 -2.50
C ARG A 87 17.60 -15.27 -3.22
N LYS A 88 18.02 -15.00 -4.46
CA LYS A 88 18.89 -15.94 -5.22
C LYS A 88 20.25 -16.17 -4.57
N ARG A 89 20.78 -15.17 -3.87
CA ARG A 89 22.04 -15.30 -3.10
C ARG A 89 21.85 -16.04 -1.78
N ARG A 90 20.65 -16.51 -1.46
CA ARG A 90 20.29 -17.23 -0.22
C ARG A 90 20.69 -16.47 1.04
N LEU A 91 20.56 -15.15 1.03
CA LEU A 91 20.81 -14.33 2.21
C LEU A 91 19.79 -14.67 3.30
N GLY A 92 20.24 -14.64 4.55
CA GLY A 92 19.36 -14.87 5.70
C GLY A 92 18.31 -13.75 5.85
N LEU A 93 17.18 -14.07 6.49
CA LEU A 93 16.09 -13.13 6.73
C LEU A 93 16.56 -11.83 7.40
N ASN A 94 17.45 -11.94 8.40
CA ASN A 94 17.99 -10.78 9.11
C ASN A 94 18.79 -9.84 8.18
N GLN A 95 19.55 -10.39 7.24
CA GLN A 95 20.32 -9.62 6.27
C GLN A 95 19.39 -8.84 5.33
N ILE A 96 18.31 -9.48 4.86
CA ILE A 96 17.32 -8.84 4.00
C ILE A 96 16.54 -7.76 4.78
N MET A 97 16.24 -7.97 6.06
CA MET A 97 15.63 -6.94 6.91
C MET A 97 16.53 -5.70 7.03
N ILE A 98 17.85 -5.88 7.23
CA ILE A 98 18.81 -4.77 7.28
C ILE A 98 18.83 -4.00 5.95
N VAL A 99 18.82 -4.70 4.82
CA VAL A 99 18.74 -4.07 3.49
C VAL A 99 17.44 -3.27 3.34
N SER A 100 16.31 -3.77 3.84
CA SER A 100 15.03 -3.06 3.76
C SER A 100 15.02 -1.76 4.59
N ILE A 101 15.69 -1.76 5.76
CA ILE A 101 15.88 -0.55 6.56
C ILE A 101 16.74 0.47 5.80
N GLY A 102 17.84 0.04 5.20
CA GLY A 102 18.67 0.89 4.36
C GLY A 102 17.90 1.48 3.16
N LEU A 103 17.08 0.66 2.51
CA LEU A 103 16.21 1.10 1.43
C LEU A 103 15.19 2.15 1.90
N SER A 104 14.56 1.95 3.05
CA SER A 104 13.64 2.92 3.65
C SER A 104 14.31 4.29 3.82
N ILE A 105 15.51 4.30 4.41
CA ILE A 105 16.27 5.54 4.61
C ILE A 105 16.57 6.23 3.27
N ILE A 106 17.04 5.47 2.26
CA ILE A 106 17.35 6.02 0.95
C ILE A 106 16.10 6.61 0.28
N LEU A 107 14.99 5.86 0.24
CA LEU A 107 13.75 6.32 -0.37
C LEU A 107 13.23 7.58 0.32
N ARG A 108 13.24 7.61 1.66
CA ARG A 108 12.83 8.77 2.44
C ARG A 108 13.65 10.02 2.09
N GLN A 109 14.98 9.88 2.00
CA GLN A 109 15.84 11.00 1.64
C GLN A 109 15.62 11.46 0.19
N LEU A 110 15.37 10.53 -0.74
CA LEU A 110 15.00 10.87 -2.11
C LEU A 110 13.68 11.63 -2.17
N PHE A 111 12.67 11.22 -1.41
CA PHE A 111 11.40 11.93 -1.36
C PHE A 111 11.55 13.35 -0.81
N ILE A 112 12.34 13.53 0.24
CA ILE A 112 12.66 14.85 0.79
C ILE A 112 13.40 15.72 -0.24
N LEU A 113 14.32 15.12 -1.00
CA LEU A 113 15.09 15.84 -2.02
C LEU A 113 14.23 16.33 -3.20
N PHE A 114 13.29 15.48 -3.67
CA PHE A 114 12.46 15.80 -4.84
C PHE A 114 11.18 16.55 -4.53
N PHE A 115 10.60 16.33 -3.34
CA PHE A 115 9.31 16.92 -2.96
C PHE A 115 9.43 17.96 -1.85
N GLU A 116 10.64 18.28 -1.41
CA GLU A 116 10.89 19.09 -0.22
C GLU A 116 10.27 18.44 1.04
N GLY A 117 10.73 18.77 2.22
CA GLY A 117 10.25 18.12 3.46
C GLY A 117 8.92 18.64 4.01
N ASP A 118 8.19 19.45 3.24
CA ASP A 118 6.97 20.11 3.68
C ASP A 118 5.75 19.19 3.64
N THR A 119 4.79 19.47 4.51
CA THR A 119 3.50 18.76 4.51
C THR A 119 2.70 19.09 3.25
N LYS A 120 2.46 18.09 2.42
CA LYS A 120 1.66 18.21 1.20
C LYS A 120 0.20 17.90 1.49
N VAL A 121 -0.73 18.72 0.98
CA VAL A 121 -2.17 18.58 1.17
C VAL A 121 -2.84 18.40 -0.18
N LEU A 122 -3.73 17.41 -0.28
CA LEU A 122 -4.40 17.06 -1.55
C LEU A 122 -5.46 18.08 -1.96
N SER A 123 -6.14 18.73 -1.03
CA SER A 123 -7.09 19.81 -1.30
C SER A 123 -7.11 20.80 -0.16
N SER A 124 -7.27 22.08 -0.50
CA SER A 124 -7.48 23.17 0.47
C SER A 124 -8.96 23.41 0.78
N GLU A 125 -9.88 22.88 -0.02
CA GLU A 125 -11.32 22.99 0.17
C GLU A 125 -11.85 21.77 0.93
N TYR A 126 -11.95 21.90 2.24
CA TYR A 126 -12.62 20.94 3.09
C TYR A 126 -14.11 21.28 3.16
N GLU A 127 -14.95 20.68 2.33
CA GLU A 127 -16.38 20.72 2.55
C GLU A 127 -16.72 19.97 3.82
N LEU A 128 -17.20 20.70 4.82
CA LEU A 128 -17.72 20.12 6.05
C LEU A 128 -19.06 19.47 5.75
N VAL A 129 -19.12 18.16 5.91
CA VAL A 129 -20.36 17.38 5.79
C VAL A 129 -20.87 17.11 7.20
N VAL A 130 -22.06 17.64 7.49
CA VAL A 130 -22.73 17.44 8.76
C VAL A 130 -23.68 16.24 8.65
N LEU A 131 -23.33 15.14 9.28
CA LEU A 131 -24.15 13.94 9.36
C LEU A 131 -24.71 13.79 10.80
N GLY A 132 -25.75 14.54 11.10
CA GLY A 132 -26.33 14.57 12.45
C GLY A 132 -25.32 15.08 13.49
N PRO A 133 -24.91 14.26 14.48
CA PRO A 133 -23.93 14.66 15.48
C PRO A 133 -22.49 14.63 14.98
N ILE A 134 -22.24 14.11 13.77
CA ILE A 134 -20.89 13.92 13.22
C ILE A 134 -20.57 15.05 12.22
N ASN A 135 -19.61 15.88 12.57
CA ASN A 135 -18.99 16.81 11.64
C ASN A 135 -17.77 16.14 11.05
N THR A 136 -17.83 15.78 9.77
CA THR A 136 -16.74 15.13 9.06
C THR A 136 -16.40 15.91 7.78
N THR A 137 -15.28 15.58 7.18
CA THR A 137 -14.86 16.19 5.93
C THR A 137 -15.27 15.28 4.76
N SER A 138 -15.66 15.84 3.64
CA SER A 138 -15.98 15.08 2.42
C SER A 138 -14.83 14.13 2.04
N SER A 139 -13.57 14.56 2.20
CA SER A 139 -12.39 13.72 1.95
C SER A 139 -12.30 12.50 2.87
N SER A 140 -12.74 12.60 4.14
CA SER A 140 -12.78 11.46 5.06
C SER A 140 -13.80 10.41 4.62
N LEU A 141 -14.97 10.82 4.14
CA LEU A 141 -15.99 9.90 3.61
C LEU A 141 -15.49 9.18 2.35
N VAL A 142 -14.85 9.93 1.45
CA VAL A 142 -14.26 9.36 0.23
C VAL A 142 -13.16 8.36 0.56
N SER A 143 -12.26 8.70 1.50
CA SER A 143 -11.18 7.79 1.91
C SER A 143 -11.71 6.52 2.57
N MET A 144 -12.76 6.61 3.41
CA MET A 144 -13.44 5.44 3.98
C MET A 144 -14.07 4.57 2.90
N GLY A 145 -14.79 5.18 1.95
CA GLY A 145 -15.40 4.46 0.83
C GLY A 145 -14.36 3.74 -0.03
N LEU A 146 -13.28 4.43 -0.40
CA LEU A 146 -12.17 3.84 -1.16
C LEU A 146 -11.48 2.72 -0.40
N SER A 147 -11.27 2.86 0.92
CA SER A 147 -10.67 1.83 1.75
C SER A 147 -11.53 0.57 1.80
N ILE A 148 -12.86 0.71 1.99
CA ILE A 148 -13.80 -0.42 1.98
C ILE A 148 -13.79 -1.12 0.62
N VAL A 149 -13.82 -0.36 -0.48
CA VAL A 149 -13.76 -0.92 -1.83
C VAL A 149 -12.44 -1.66 -2.07
N ALA A 150 -11.31 -1.08 -1.65
CA ALA A 150 -10.00 -1.71 -1.77
C ALA A 150 -9.93 -3.02 -0.97
N LEU A 151 -10.38 -3.02 0.29
CA LEU A 151 -10.42 -4.22 1.13
C LEU A 151 -11.33 -5.31 0.54
N ALA A 152 -12.52 -4.93 0.07
CA ALA A 152 -13.45 -5.84 -0.59
C ALA A 152 -12.87 -6.41 -1.88
N PHE A 153 -12.19 -5.58 -2.68
CA PHE A 153 -11.52 -6.01 -3.90
C PHE A 153 -10.42 -7.02 -3.61
N VAL A 154 -9.56 -6.76 -2.62
CA VAL A 154 -8.49 -7.69 -2.24
C VAL A 154 -9.07 -9.00 -1.71
N ALA A 155 -10.10 -8.94 -0.88
CA ALA A 155 -10.78 -10.13 -0.38
C ALA A 155 -11.39 -10.96 -1.52
N TRP A 156 -12.07 -10.30 -2.46
CA TRP A 156 -12.61 -10.95 -3.66
C TRP A 156 -11.49 -11.54 -4.51
N PHE A 157 -10.43 -10.77 -4.78
CA PHE A 157 -9.27 -11.21 -5.57
C PHE A 157 -8.66 -12.49 -4.98
N LEU A 158 -8.36 -12.50 -3.68
CA LEU A 158 -7.72 -13.63 -3.01
C LEU A 158 -8.62 -14.87 -2.93
N THR A 159 -9.94 -14.70 -2.84
CA THR A 159 -10.86 -15.82 -2.66
C THR A 159 -11.41 -16.37 -3.97
N ARG A 160 -11.59 -15.52 -4.99
CA ARG A 160 -12.30 -15.88 -6.20
C ARG A 160 -11.40 -16.06 -7.43
N THR A 161 -10.25 -15.38 -7.51
CA THR A 161 -9.37 -15.50 -8.69
C THR A 161 -8.43 -16.69 -8.60
N ARG A 162 -7.96 -17.18 -9.75
CA ARG A 162 -6.97 -18.28 -9.82
C ARG A 162 -5.63 -17.84 -9.22
N ILE A 163 -5.20 -16.62 -9.52
CA ILE A 163 -3.95 -16.05 -9.01
C ILE A 163 -4.06 -15.86 -7.49
N GLY A 164 -5.15 -15.31 -6.98
CA GLY A 164 -5.36 -15.13 -5.54
C GLY A 164 -5.36 -16.46 -4.77
N LYS A 165 -5.96 -17.52 -5.33
CA LYS A 165 -5.92 -18.86 -4.73
C LYS A 165 -4.49 -19.43 -4.73
N ALA A 166 -3.74 -19.21 -5.81
CA ALA A 166 -2.33 -19.62 -5.89
C ALA A 166 -1.47 -18.83 -4.89
N THR A 167 -1.68 -17.52 -4.75
CA THR A 167 -1.02 -16.69 -3.74
C THR A 167 -1.25 -17.21 -2.33
N ARG A 168 -2.48 -17.58 -1.98
CA ARG A 168 -2.79 -18.18 -0.68
C ARG A 168 -2.12 -19.54 -0.49
N ALA A 169 -2.13 -20.40 -1.51
CA ALA A 169 -1.47 -21.69 -1.46
C ALA A 169 0.05 -21.55 -1.23
N VAL A 170 0.69 -20.57 -1.88
CA VAL A 170 2.11 -20.25 -1.69
C VAL A 170 2.36 -19.72 -0.27
N SER A 171 1.47 -18.85 0.23
CA SER A 171 1.55 -18.30 1.59
C SER A 171 1.41 -19.37 2.66
N ASP A 172 0.52 -20.35 2.44
CA ASP A 172 0.30 -21.44 3.39
C ASP A 172 1.49 -22.43 3.40
N ASN A 173 1.95 -22.85 2.22
CA ASN A 173 3.11 -23.72 2.08
C ASN A 173 3.68 -23.65 0.66
N ALA A 174 4.76 -22.88 0.49
CA ALA A 174 5.40 -22.67 -0.81
C ALA A 174 5.95 -23.98 -1.42
N ALA A 175 6.49 -24.90 -0.60
CA ALA A 175 7.03 -26.17 -1.09
C ALA A 175 5.92 -27.10 -1.61
N LEU A 176 4.80 -27.17 -0.90
CA LEU A 176 3.63 -27.93 -1.33
C LEU A 176 2.99 -27.31 -2.57
N ALA A 177 2.89 -25.97 -2.64
CA ALA A 177 2.39 -25.27 -3.82
C ALA A 177 3.25 -25.57 -5.05
N ALA A 178 4.57 -25.54 -4.92
CA ALA A 178 5.50 -25.91 -6.01
C ALA A 178 5.30 -27.36 -6.48
N SER A 179 5.08 -28.30 -5.56
CA SER A 179 4.86 -29.71 -5.92
C SER A 179 3.55 -29.95 -6.69
N THR A 180 2.57 -29.04 -6.56
CA THR A 180 1.31 -29.07 -7.33
C THR A 180 1.40 -28.33 -8.66
N GLY A 181 2.60 -27.85 -9.05
CA GLY A 181 2.83 -27.19 -10.34
C GLY A 181 2.59 -25.68 -10.35
N ILE A 182 2.45 -25.06 -9.17
CA ILE A 182 2.36 -23.59 -9.05
C ILE A 182 3.78 -23.01 -9.16
N ASP A 183 3.98 -22.09 -10.10
CA ASP A 183 5.23 -21.36 -10.25
C ASP A 183 5.35 -20.29 -9.13
N VAL A 184 6.00 -20.68 -8.03
CA VAL A 184 6.16 -19.83 -6.84
C VAL A 184 6.97 -18.55 -7.13
N GLU A 185 7.85 -18.56 -8.15
CA GLU A 185 8.63 -17.35 -8.50
C GLU A 185 7.81 -16.28 -9.24
N ARG A 186 6.67 -16.67 -9.80
CA ARG A 186 5.77 -15.77 -10.53
C ARG A 186 4.65 -15.20 -9.68
N ILE A 187 4.38 -15.79 -8.53
CA ILE A 187 3.36 -15.35 -7.57
C ILE A 187 3.95 -14.36 -6.59
#